data_0af0b8458fc06a8b23bb71da2f9917f9
#
_entry.id   0af0b8458fc06a8b23bb71da2f9917f9
#
_cell.length_a   1.000
_cell.length_b   1.000
_cell.length_c   1.000
_cell.angle_alpha   90.00
_cell.angle_beta   90.00
_cell.angle_gamma   90.00
#
_symmetry.space_group_name_H-M   'P 1'
#
loop_
_entity.id
_entity.type
_entity.pdbx_description
1 polymer ?
#
loop_
_entity_poly.entity_id
_entity_poly.type
_entity_poly.pdbx_seq_one_letter_code
_entity_poly.pdbx_strand_id
1 'polypeptide(L)'
;MKILTTANRRALPALYAQEGRGYDAVAYVKFFNPSGAATWYATEFDGEDRFFGLCDLGWGEPELGYFSLAELRSVRGPFGLGIERDLHWTPRPLRDCRVSGMLP
;
A
#
# COMPACT_ATOMS: atom_id res chain seq x y z
N MET A 1 -14.27 6.62 -7.02
CA MET A 1 -13.80 5.28 -6.63
C MET A 1 -13.62 5.19 -5.13
N LYS A 2 -14.00 4.08 -4.55
CA LYS A 2 -13.77 3.82 -3.12
C LYS A 2 -12.33 3.37 -2.92
N ILE A 3 -11.56 4.06 -2.09
CA ILE A 3 -10.16 3.72 -1.89
C ILE A 3 -9.97 2.36 -1.21
N LEU A 4 -10.92 1.94 -0.37
CA LEU A 4 -10.87 0.63 0.28
C LEU A 4 -12.28 0.03 0.33
N THR A 5 -12.43 -1.17 -0.21
CA THR A 5 -13.72 -1.86 -0.25
C THR A 5 -13.86 -2.82 0.92
N THR A 6 -15.09 -3.31 1.14
CA THR A 6 -15.33 -4.37 2.12
C THR A 6 -14.52 -5.63 1.80
N ALA A 7 -14.40 -5.97 0.50
CA ALA A 7 -13.60 -7.12 0.09
C ALA A 7 -12.12 -6.94 0.43
N ASN A 8 -11.58 -5.72 0.23
CA ASN A 8 -10.20 -5.42 0.63
C ASN A 8 -10.02 -5.57 2.14
N ARG A 9 -10.98 -5.05 2.93
CA ARG A 9 -10.92 -5.14 4.39
C ARG A 9 -10.91 -6.60 4.87
N ARG A 10 -11.68 -7.46 4.21
CA ARG A 10 -11.72 -8.90 4.55
C ARG A 10 -10.45 -9.63 4.15
N ALA A 11 -9.84 -9.24 3.04
CA ALA A 11 -8.63 -9.90 2.54
C ALA A 11 -7.38 -9.53 3.37
N LEU A 12 -7.33 -8.32 3.90
CA LEU A 12 -6.15 -7.83 4.63
C LEU A 12 -6.03 -8.50 5.99
N PRO A 13 -4.89 -9.15 6.29
CA PRO A 13 -4.64 -9.69 7.62
C PRO A 13 -4.56 -8.57 8.66
N ALA A 14 -4.77 -8.92 9.92
CA ALA A 14 -4.60 -7.98 11.03
C ALA A 14 -3.13 -7.55 11.15
N LEU A 15 -2.90 -6.44 11.86
CA LEU A 15 -1.54 -6.02 12.17
C LEU A 15 -0.78 -7.14 12.89
N TYR A 16 0.48 -7.28 12.56
CA TYR A 16 1.40 -8.30 13.05
C TYR A 16 1.17 -9.71 12.53
N ALA A 17 0.11 -9.96 11.75
CA ALA A 17 -0.17 -11.30 11.22
C ALA A 17 0.93 -11.81 10.29
N GLN A 18 1.65 -10.90 9.64
CA GLN A 18 2.78 -11.24 8.77
C GLN A 18 4.12 -10.79 9.33
N GLU A 19 4.17 -10.51 10.64
CA GLU A 19 5.38 -10.09 11.32
C GLU A 19 6.49 -11.14 11.15
N GLY A 20 7.70 -10.66 10.88
CA GLY A 20 8.85 -11.55 10.68
C GLY A 20 9.02 -12.08 9.27
N ARG A 21 8.05 -11.85 8.38
CA ARG A 21 8.17 -12.32 6.99
C ARG A 21 9.00 -11.39 6.10
N GLY A 22 9.20 -10.14 6.52
CA GLY A 22 9.96 -9.19 5.71
C GLY A 22 9.37 -9.05 4.31
N TYR A 23 10.18 -9.21 3.29
CA TYR A 23 9.74 -9.11 1.89
C TYR A 23 8.99 -10.34 1.39
N ASP A 24 8.85 -11.39 2.20
CA ASP A 24 7.99 -12.53 1.89
C ASP A 24 6.52 -12.24 2.28
N ALA A 25 6.27 -11.18 3.03
CA ALA A 25 4.91 -10.78 3.36
C ALA A 25 4.12 -10.47 2.09
N VAL A 26 2.86 -10.90 2.06
CA VAL A 26 2.00 -10.73 0.90
C VAL A 26 1.34 -9.36 0.93
N ALA A 27 1.47 -8.59 -0.15
CA ALA A 27 0.76 -7.34 -0.35
C ALA A 27 -0.61 -7.63 -0.94
N TYR A 28 -1.66 -7.34 -0.21
CA TYR A 28 -3.03 -7.60 -0.63
C TYR A 28 -3.66 -6.44 -1.38
N VAL A 29 -3.17 -5.22 -1.15
CA VAL A 29 -3.71 -4.01 -1.78
C VAL A 29 -2.56 -3.09 -2.12
N LYS A 30 -2.66 -2.44 -3.28
CA LYS A 30 -1.70 -1.42 -3.73
C LYS A 30 -2.41 -0.09 -3.89
N PHE A 31 -1.83 0.96 -3.30
CA PHE A 31 -2.28 2.34 -3.50
C PHE A 31 -1.19 3.12 -4.24
N PHE A 32 -1.59 4.08 -5.03
CA PHE A 32 -0.61 4.90 -5.74
C PHE A 32 -1.13 6.33 -5.94
N ASN A 33 -0.18 7.24 -6.12
CA ASN A 33 -0.50 8.62 -6.46
C ASN A 33 -0.43 8.78 -7.98
N PRO A 34 -1.57 9.00 -8.67
CA PRO A 34 -1.57 9.12 -10.13
C PRO A 34 -0.84 10.37 -10.63
N SER A 35 -0.61 11.34 -9.73
CA SER A 35 0.08 12.59 -10.07
C SER A 35 1.51 12.62 -9.57
N GLY A 36 2.03 11.53 -9.05
CA GLY A 36 3.38 11.48 -8.48
C GLY A 36 3.92 10.07 -8.45
N ALA A 37 5.05 9.90 -7.76
CA ALA A 37 5.78 8.64 -7.76
C ALA A 37 5.46 7.73 -6.57
N ALA A 38 4.65 8.18 -5.62
CA ALA A 38 4.42 7.43 -4.39
C ALA A 38 3.52 6.22 -4.60
N THR A 39 3.91 5.11 -3.99
CA THR A 39 3.16 3.84 -4.03
C THR A 39 3.24 3.19 -2.66
N TRP A 40 2.13 2.59 -2.22
CA TRP A 40 2.05 1.88 -0.95
C TRP A 40 1.52 0.47 -1.19
N TYR A 41 2.21 -0.52 -0.64
CA TYR A 41 1.82 -1.93 -0.74
C TYR A 41 1.40 -2.41 0.63
N ALA A 42 0.10 -2.60 0.84
CA ALA A 42 -0.45 -2.95 2.15
C ALA A 42 -0.41 -4.45 2.40
N THR A 43 0.24 -4.86 3.48
CA THR A 43 0.32 -6.27 3.89
C THR A 43 -0.58 -6.58 5.07
N GLU A 44 -0.93 -5.58 5.88
CA GLU A 44 -1.73 -5.73 7.10
C GLU A 44 -2.56 -4.48 7.31
N PHE A 45 -3.66 -4.63 8.05
CA PHE A 45 -4.57 -3.53 8.35
C PHE A 45 -5.25 -3.76 9.70
N ASP A 46 -5.39 -2.69 10.51
CA ASP A 46 -6.03 -2.82 11.81
C ASP A 46 -7.56 -2.87 11.75
N GLY A 47 -8.13 -2.77 10.56
CA GLY A 47 -9.58 -2.79 10.38
C GLY A 47 -10.23 -1.41 10.40
N GLU A 48 -9.52 -0.38 10.82
CA GLU A 48 -10.05 0.97 10.93
C GLU A 48 -9.28 2.00 10.11
N ASP A 49 -7.97 2.14 10.36
CA ASP A 49 -7.20 3.21 9.75
C ASP A 49 -5.74 2.84 9.43
N ARG A 50 -5.08 2.05 10.25
CA ARG A 50 -3.65 1.82 10.15
C ARG A 50 -3.31 0.59 9.33
N PHE A 51 -2.46 0.81 8.31
CA PHE A 51 -1.85 -0.25 7.51
C PHE A 51 -0.39 -0.44 7.92
N PHE A 52 0.12 -1.63 7.67
CA PHE A 52 1.56 -1.87 7.58
C PHE A 52 1.88 -2.39 6.19
N GLY A 53 3.03 -2.00 5.67
CA GLY A 53 3.47 -2.49 4.37
C GLY A 53 4.68 -1.74 3.85
N LEU A 54 4.89 -1.80 2.55
CA LEU A 54 6.02 -1.17 1.89
C LEU A 54 5.61 0.19 1.35
N CYS A 55 6.32 1.23 1.77
CA CYS A 55 6.07 2.60 1.36
C CYS A 55 7.19 3.03 0.41
N ASP A 56 6.85 3.27 -0.84
CA ASP A 56 7.79 3.77 -1.85
C ASP A 56 7.37 5.17 -2.24
N LEU A 57 8.08 6.17 -1.73
CA LEU A 57 7.77 7.57 -2.00
C LEU A 57 8.43 8.09 -3.27
N GLY A 58 9.12 7.22 -4.01
CA GLY A 58 9.75 7.60 -5.28
C GLY A 58 11.15 8.15 -5.16
N TRP A 59 11.76 8.06 -3.97
CA TRP A 59 13.11 8.59 -3.71
C TRP A 59 14.20 7.51 -3.80
N GLY A 60 13.85 6.30 -4.24
CA GLY A 60 14.81 5.21 -4.36
C GLY A 60 15.08 4.46 -3.07
N GLU A 61 14.37 4.76 -2.00
CA GLU A 61 14.54 4.13 -0.69
C GLU A 61 13.19 3.69 -0.11
N PRO A 62 12.56 2.65 -0.70
CA PRO A 62 11.31 2.14 -0.15
C PRO A 62 11.55 1.52 1.22
N GLU A 63 10.60 1.74 2.14
CA GLU A 63 10.72 1.30 3.53
C GLU A 63 9.48 0.58 3.99
N LEU A 64 9.66 -0.44 4.80
CA LEU A 64 8.56 -1.05 5.53
C LEU A 64 8.13 -0.11 6.66
N GLY A 65 6.84 0.12 6.79
CA GLY A 65 6.35 1.01 7.82
C GLY A 65 4.84 1.11 7.85
N TYR A 66 4.35 1.95 8.73
CA TYR A 66 2.92 2.19 8.91
C TYR A 66 2.48 3.37 8.06
N PHE A 67 1.23 3.30 7.59
CA PHE A 67 0.58 4.43 6.93
C PHE A 67 -0.92 4.38 7.23
N SER A 68 -1.59 5.49 7.02
CA SER A 68 -2.95 5.70 7.49
C SER A 68 -3.92 5.86 6.32
N LEU A 69 -5.09 5.23 6.42
CA LEU A 69 -6.17 5.41 5.45
C LEU A 69 -6.61 6.88 5.40
N ALA A 70 -6.70 7.53 6.56
CA ALA A 70 -7.07 8.95 6.62
C ALA A 70 -6.04 9.83 5.90
N GLU A 71 -4.76 9.54 6.06
CA GLU A 71 -3.71 10.26 5.36
C GLU A 71 -3.81 10.06 3.84
N LEU A 72 -4.00 8.82 3.39
CA LEU A 72 -4.18 8.54 1.97
C LEU A 72 -5.37 9.30 1.40
N ARG A 73 -6.47 9.37 2.14
CA ARG A 73 -7.68 10.09 1.72
C ARG A 73 -7.48 11.60 1.67
N SER A 74 -6.55 12.13 2.45
CA SER A 74 -6.31 13.57 2.54
C SER A 74 -5.45 14.12 1.40
N VAL A 75 -4.72 13.27 0.69
CA VAL A 75 -3.83 13.70 -0.38
C VAL A 75 -4.64 14.21 -1.57
N ARG A 76 -4.29 15.40 -2.05
CA ARG A 76 -4.85 15.98 -3.27
C ARG A 76 -3.71 16.55 -4.09
N GLY A 77 -3.54 16.01 -5.28
CA GLY A 77 -2.55 16.49 -6.24
C GLY A 77 -3.14 17.48 -7.23
N PRO A 78 -2.42 17.75 -8.32
CA PRO A 78 -2.92 18.59 -9.40
C PRO A 78 -4.29 18.14 -9.89
N PHE A 79 -5.14 19.09 -10.21
CA PHE A 79 -6.50 18.84 -10.69
C PHE A 79 -7.39 18.11 -9.67
N GLY A 80 -7.02 18.14 -8.36
CA GLY A 80 -7.80 17.50 -7.32
C GLY A 80 -7.69 15.99 -7.29
N LEU A 81 -6.75 15.39 -8.03
CA LEU A 81 -6.56 13.94 -8.05
C LEU A 81 -6.00 13.46 -6.71
N GLY A 82 -6.65 12.45 -6.14
CA GLY A 82 -6.21 11.84 -4.89
C GLY A 82 -5.50 10.52 -5.12
N ILE A 83 -5.15 9.86 -4.02
CA ILE A 83 -4.57 8.52 -4.05
C ILE A 83 -5.62 7.54 -4.59
N GLU A 84 -5.18 6.60 -5.41
CA GLU A 84 -6.03 5.57 -6.00
C GLU A 84 -5.57 4.18 -5.57
N ARG A 85 -6.51 3.24 -5.57
CA ARG A 85 -6.20 1.82 -5.42
C ARG A 85 -6.03 1.21 -6.82
N ASP A 86 -5.02 0.35 -6.96
CA ASP A 86 -4.84 -0.41 -8.20
C ASP A 86 -5.92 -1.49 -8.30
N LEU A 87 -6.88 -1.30 -9.20
CA LEU A 87 -8.02 -2.20 -9.38
C LEU A 87 -7.64 -3.53 -10.00
N HIS A 88 -6.44 -3.61 -10.58
CA HIS A 88 -5.93 -4.81 -11.24
C HIS A 88 -4.88 -5.54 -10.40
N TRP A 89 -4.74 -5.14 -9.13
CA TRP A 89 -3.75 -5.74 -8.25
C TRP A 89 -4.12 -7.16 -7.88
N THR A 90 -3.16 -8.07 -8.03
CA THR A 90 -3.26 -9.46 -7.55
C THR A 90 -2.30 -9.60 -6.38
N PRO A 91 -2.76 -10.13 -5.23
CA PRO A 91 -1.88 -10.32 -4.08
C PRO A 91 -0.61 -11.09 -4.44
N ARG A 92 0.52 -10.61 -3.94
CA ARG A 92 1.84 -11.21 -4.18
C ARG A 92 2.81 -10.78 -3.09
N PRO A 93 3.90 -11.54 -2.87
CA PRO A 93 4.92 -11.15 -1.91
C PRO A 93 5.54 -9.80 -2.28
N LEU A 94 5.95 -9.04 -1.28
CA LEU A 94 6.57 -7.73 -1.50
C LEU A 94 7.78 -7.81 -2.43
N ARG A 95 8.58 -8.88 -2.34
CA ARG A 95 9.75 -9.04 -3.21
C ARG A 95 9.38 -9.12 -4.70
N ASP A 96 8.13 -9.43 -5.01
CA ASP A 96 7.65 -9.50 -6.40
C ASP A 96 6.97 -8.19 -6.83
N CYS A 97 6.98 -7.17 -5.97
CA CYS A 97 6.43 -5.87 -6.29
C CYS A 97 7.52 -5.00 -6.90
N ARG A 98 7.18 -4.23 -7.92
CA ARG A 98 8.12 -3.27 -8.49
C ARG A 98 8.06 -1.99 -7.69
N VAL A 99 9.20 -1.59 -7.11
CA VAL A 99 9.32 -0.37 -6.35
C VAL A 99 10.61 0.36 -6.74
N SER A 100 10.65 1.67 -6.51
CA SER A 100 11.84 2.49 -6.79
C SER A 100 13.03 2.00 -6.00
N GLY A 101 14.20 1.89 -6.67
CA GLY A 101 15.43 1.51 -6.00
C GLY A 101 15.53 0.06 -5.59
N MET A 102 14.54 -0.76 -5.91
CA MET A 102 14.56 -2.20 -5.66
C MET A 102 14.50 -2.96 -6.98
N LEU A 103 15.21 -4.07 -7.04
CA LEU A 103 15.13 -4.98 -8.17
C LEU A 103 14.02 -5.99 -7.93
N PRO A 104 13.25 -6.29 -8.98
CA PRO A 104 12.23 -7.33 -8.87
C PRO A 104 12.83 -8.69 -8.55
#